data_09cb1eed757969d2ed7a464cc46d795e
#
_entry.id   09cb1eed757969d2ed7a464cc46d795e
#
_cell.length_a   1.000
_cell.length_b   1.000
_cell.length_c   1.000
_cell.angle_alpha   90.00
_cell.angle_beta   90.00
_cell.angle_gamma   90.00
#
_symmetry.space_group_name_H-M   'P 1'
#
loop_
_entity.id
_entity.type
_entity.pdbx_description
1 polymer ?
#
loop_
_entity_poly.entity_id
_entity_poly.type
_entity_poly.pdbx_seq_one_letter_code
_entity_poly.pdbx_strand_id
1 'polypeptide(L)'
;MLVMKDVDYHYHQELFRFDFQAEQGDIVALMGPSGAGKSTLLALVAGFIEPTSGEISVAGQSLIGKEAHQRPLAMLFQEHNLFAHLTVRENIGLGLHPGLKLTATQKLQVEQAAAQVGVAEYLDRLPEHLSGGQRQRVALARCFVQPHDIWLLDEPFSALDPLLREEMLSFVKRLAAERNITVLMVTHHLGDARSIANKFVFVALGKVLVEDSIEVLTAEHPQSELSAFVKAGE
;
A
#
# COMPACT_ATOMS: atom_id res chain seq x y z
N MET A 1 -5.29 -7.22 -13.12
CA MET A 1 -6.18 -7.81 -12.11
C MET A 1 -5.35 -8.57 -11.09
N LEU A 2 -5.51 -8.27 -9.82
CA LEU A 2 -4.98 -9.03 -8.67
C LEU A 2 -6.12 -9.89 -8.10
N VAL A 3 -5.87 -11.18 -7.87
CA VAL A 3 -6.87 -12.12 -7.34
C VAL A 3 -6.27 -12.87 -6.15
N MET A 4 -7.00 -12.91 -5.06
CA MET A 4 -6.82 -13.85 -3.95
C MET A 4 -8.05 -14.75 -3.91
N LYS A 5 -7.86 -16.06 -4.11
CA LYS A 5 -8.95 -17.03 -4.15
C LYS A 5 -8.74 -18.10 -3.11
N ASP A 6 -9.70 -18.22 -2.19
CA ASP A 6 -9.71 -19.21 -1.11
C ASP A 6 -8.37 -19.28 -0.33
N VAL A 7 -7.74 -18.11 -0.08
CA VAL A 7 -6.43 -18.01 0.55
C VAL A 7 -6.57 -18.18 2.05
N ASP A 8 -6.07 -19.29 2.59
CA ASP A 8 -6.00 -19.58 4.01
C ASP A 8 -4.56 -19.36 4.52
N TYR A 9 -4.43 -18.76 5.69
CA TYR A 9 -3.17 -18.60 6.42
C TYR A 9 -3.37 -18.80 7.92
N HIS A 10 -2.51 -19.61 8.53
CA HIS A 10 -2.52 -19.85 9.95
C HIS A 10 -1.42 -19.06 10.66
N TYR A 11 -1.83 -18.24 11.63
CA TYR A 11 -0.91 -17.59 12.56
C TYR A 11 -1.19 -18.12 13.98
N HIS A 12 -0.31 -18.96 14.49
CA HIS A 12 -0.56 -19.74 15.72
C HIS A 12 -1.86 -20.55 15.62
N GLN A 13 -2.87 -20.19 16.43
CA GLN A 13 -4.18 -20.85 16.44
C GLN A 13 -5.27 -20.10 15.65
N GLU A 14 -4.91 -18.94 15.07
CA GLU A 14 -5.84 -18.12 14.32
C GLU A 14 -5.78 -18.48 12.85
N LEU A 15 -6.95 -18.66 12.24
CA LEU A 15 -7.10 -18.85 10.81
C LEU A 15 -7.52 -17.54 10.15
N PHE A 16 -6.73 -17.09 9.20
CA PHE A 16 -7.07 -16.00 8.31
C PHE A 16 -7.53 -16.56 6.96
N ARG A 17 -8.62 -16.02 6.43
CA ARG A 17 -9.19 -16.42 5.14
C ARG A 17 -9.48 -15.21 4.28
N PHE A 18 -8.85 -15.12 3.10
CA PHE A 18 -8.99 -14.01 2.19
C PHE A 18 -9.45 -14.46 0.82
N ASP A 19 -10.53 -13.84 0.35
CA ASP A 19 -11.08 -14.00 -1.00
C ASP A 19 -11.51 -12.62 -1.47
N PHE A 20 -10.83 -12.07 -2.47
CA PHE A 20 -11.18 -10.80 -3.11
C PHE A 20 -10.42 -10.61 -4.42
N GLN A 21 -10.88 -9.63 -5.23
CA GLN A 21 -10.22 -9.26 -6.47
C GLN A 21 -10.18 -7.75 -6.68
N ALA A 22 -9.06 -7.28 -7.26
CA ALA A 22 -8.90 -5.91 -7.72
C ALA A 22 -8.61 -5.90 -9.22
N GLU A 23 -9.39 -5.13 -9.97
CA GLU A 23 -9.14 -4.92 -11.39
C GLU A 23 -7.93 -4.01 -11.60
N GLN A 24 -7.40 -4.01 -12.81
CA GLN A 24 -6.31 -3.12 -13.15
C GLN A 24 -6.76 -1.65 -13.09
N GLY A 25 -6.02 -0.83 -12.37
CA GLY A 25 -6.35 0.57 -12.14
C GLY A 25 -7.29 0.84 -10.96
N ASP A 26 -7.76 -0.20 -10.27
CA ASP A 26 -8.54 -0.01 -9.04
C ASP A 26 -7.67 0.59 -7.93
N ILE A 27 -8.24 1.49 -7.16
CA ILE A 27 -7.71 1.91 -5.86
C ILE A 27 -8.63 1.31 -4.80
N VAL A 28 -8.14 0.29 -4.11
CA VAL A 28 -8.87 -0.47 -3.11
C VAL A 28 -8.46 -0.04 -1.71
N ALA A 29 -9.41 0.47 -0.92
CA ALA A 29 -9.20 0.75 0.49
C ALA A 29 -9.40 -0.54 1.30
N LEU A 30 -8.34 -1.03 1.93
CA LEU A 30 -8.35 -2.18 2.82
C LEU A 30 -8.61 -1.69 4.25
N MET A 31 -9.79 -1.96 4.77
CA MET A 31 -10.29 -1.40 6.02
C MET A 31 -10.66 -2.47 7.04
N GLY A 32 -10.79 -2.08 8.29
CA GLY A 32 -11.19 -2.96 9.38
C GLY A 32 -10.47 -2.67 10.69
N PRO A 33 -10.89 -3.28 11.81
CA PRO A 33 -10.30 -3.04 13.12
C PRO A 33 -8.82 -3.49 13.20
N SER A 34 -8.10 -3.00 14.21
CA SER A 34 -6.75 -3.48 14.50
C SER A 34 -6.74 -4.98 14.77
N GLY A 35 -5.72 -5.68 14.28
CA GLY A 35 -5.62 -7.14 14.41
C GLY A 35 -6.49 -7.97 13.46
N ALA A 36 -7.32 -7.34 12.62
CA ALA A 36 -8.22 -8.06 11.70
C ALA A 36 -7.51 -8.87 10.59
N GLY A 37 -6.20 -8.64 10.37
CA GLY A 37 -5.43 -9.36 9.34
C GLY A 37 -5.08 -8.52 8.10
N LYS A 38 -5.29 -7.19 8.10
CA LYS A 38 -4.99 -6.32 6.94
C LYS A 38 -3.52 -6.38 6.51
N SER A 39 -2.58 -6.21 7.44
CA SER A 39 -1.14 -6.31 7.14
C SER A 39 -0.73 -7.75 6.80
N THR A 40 -1.42 -8.76 7.36
CA THR A 40 -1.25 -10.17 6.98
C THR A 40 -1.64 -10.38 5.51
N LEU A 41 -2.78 -9.81 5.07
CA LEU A 41 -3.21 -9.84 3.67
C LEU A 41 -2.15 -9.21 2.76
N LEU A 42 -1.66 -8.01 3.10
CA LEU A 42 -0.60 -7.37 2.32
C LEU A 42 0.68 -8.22 2.30
N ALA A 43 1.08 -8.83 3.44
CA ALA A 43 2.27 -9.67 3.51
C ALA A 43 2.16 -10.94 2.66
N LEU A 44 0.96 -11.54 2.55
CA LEU A 44 0.67 -12.66 1.65
C LEU A 44 0.81 -12.23 0.18
N VAL A 45 0.21 -11.11 -0.21
CA VAL A 45 0.35 -10.59 -1.59
C VAL A 45 1.80 -10.22 -1.89
N ALA A 46 2.52 -9.65 -0.93
CA ALA A 46 3.92 -9.26 -1.10
C ALA A 46 4.91 -10.45 -1.10
N GLY A 47 4.50 -11.63 -0.58
CA GLY A 47 5.36 -12.81 -0.51
C GLY A 47 6.32 -12.83 0.67
N PHE A 48 6.01 -12.10 1.74
CA PHE A 48 6.75 -12.18 3.00
C PHE A 48 6.33 -13.37 3.86
N ILE A 49 5.11 -13.85 3.63
CA ILE A 49 4.55 -15.07 4.21
C ILE A 49 3.85 -15.85 3.10
N GLU A 50 3.85 -17.18 3.21
CA GLU A 50 3.20 -18.05 2.26
C GLU A 50 1.85 -18.52 2.79
N PRO A 51 0.80 -18.59 1.96
CA PRO A 51 -0.49 -19.13 2.37
C PRO A 51 -0.42 -20.64 2.63
N THR A 52 -1.29 -21.14 3.49
CA THR A 52 -1.44 -22.58 3.74
C THR A 52 -2.18 -23.27 2.59
N SER A 53 -3.11 -22.55 1.96
CA SER A 53 -3.88 -23.00 0.80
C SER A 53 -4.41 -21.81 0.00
N GLY A 54 -5.01 -22.07 -1.15
CA GLY A 54 -5.58 -21.07 -2.04
C GLY A 54 -4.59 -20.56 -3.08
N GLU A 55 -5.01 -19.55 -3.82
CA GLU A 55 -4.27 -18.98 -4.95
C GLU A 55 -4.16 -17.46 -4.83
N ILE A 56 -2.96 -16.94 -5.10
CA ILE A 56 -2.70 -15.50 -5.28
C ILE A 56 -2.13 -15.33 -6.67
N SER A 57 -2.78 -14.51 -7.50
CA SER A 57 -2.34 -14.29 -8.88
C SER A 57 -2.44 -12.82 -9.30
N VAL A 58 -1.57 -12.43 -10.23
CA VAL A 58 -1.56 -11.11 -10.88
C VAL A 58 -1.54 -11.32 -12.38
N ALA A 59 -2.47 -10.67 -13.09
CA ALA A 59 -2.64 -10.82 -14.55
C ALA A 59 -2.68 -12.29 -15.01
N GLY A 60 -3.32 -13.18 -14.23
CA GLY A 60 -3.43 -14.62 -14.49
C GLY A 60 -2.15 -15.42 -14.20
N GLN A 61 -1.11 -14.79 -13.66
CA GLN A 61 0.12 -15.49 -13.26
C GLN A 61 0.14 -15.72 -11.76
N SER A 62 0.30 -16.98 -11.32
CA SER A 62 0.42 -17.31 -9.90
C SER A 62 1.64 -16.64 -9.27
N LEU A 63 1.44 -16.12 -8.05
CA LEU A 63 2.50 -15.60 -7.18
C LEU A 63 2.97 -16.62 -6.15
N ILE A 64 2.30 -17.77 -6.02
CA ILE A 64 2.68 -18.82 -5.07
C ILE A 64 4.08 -19.36 -5.42
N GLY A 65 4.94 -19.48 -4.39
CA GLY A 65 6.32 -19.91 -4.55
C GLY A 65 7.27 -18.87 -5.17
N LYS A 66 6.78 -17.66 -5.50
CA LYS A 66 7.64 -16.54 -5.91
C LYS A 66 8.08 -15.75 -4.67
N GLU A 67 9.37 -15.57 -4.52
CA GLU A 67 9.91 -14.70 -3.48
C GLU A 67 9.47 -13.23 -3.68
N ALA A 68 9.46 -12.44 -2.61
CA ALA A 68 8.98 -11.05 -2.63
C ALA A 68 9.62 -10.20 -3.74
N HIS A 69 10.93 -10.34 -3.95
CA HIS A 69 11.67 -9.58 -4.97
C HIS A 69 11.34 -9.98 -6.42
N GLN A 70 10.65 -11.11 -6.64
CA GLN A 70 10.22 -11.59 -7.95
C GLN A 70 8.77 -11.19 -8.27
N ARG A 71 8.04 -10.65 -7.28
CA ARG A 71 6.65 -10.23 -7.46
C ARG A 71 6.58 -8.84 -8.10
N PRO A 72 5.72 -8.61 -9.10
CA PRO A 72 5.64 -7.34 -9.83
C PRO A 72 4.87 -6.27 -9.05
N LEU A 73 5.33 -5.94 -7.85
CA LEU A 73 4.66 -4.98 -6.97
C LEU A 73 5.66 -4.14 -6.16
N ALA A 74 5.22 -2.95 -5.80
CA ALA A 74 5.94 -2.08 -4.88
C ALA A 74 5.20 -2.03 -3.54
N MET A 75 5.92 -2.01 -2.43
CA MET A 75 5.34 -1.96 -1.10
C MET A 75 5.91 -0.82 -0.27
N LEU A 76 4.99 -0.09 0.37
CA LEU A 76 5.25 0.82 1.47
C LEU A 76 4.84 0.15 2.78
N PHE A 77 5.78 0.03 3.71
CA PHE A 77 5.55 -0.49 5.05
C PHE A 77 5.15 0.60 6.02
N GLN A 78 4.36 0.26 7.03
CA GLN A 78 3.92 1.17 8.08
C GLN A 78 5.10 1.87 8.79
N GLU A 79 6.20 1.16 9.07
CA GLU A 79 7.40 1.73 9.70
C GLU A 79 8.37 2.40 8.71
N HIS A 80 7.96 2.63 7.46
CA HIS A 80 8.71 3.27 6.37
C HIS A 80 9.95 2.52 5.90
N ASN A 81 10.58 1.70 6.72
CA ASN A 81 11.76 0.85 6.45
C ASN A 81 12.85 1.56 5.63
N LEU A 82 13.21 2.79 6.03
CA LEU A 82 14.34 3.49 5.43
C LEU A 82 15.67 2.94 5.98
N PHE A 83 16.64 2.81 5.10
CA PHE A 83 17.99 2.43 5.46
C PHE A 83 18.69 3.64 6.12
N ALA A 84 18.95 3.55 7.43
CA ALA A 84 19.45 4.67 8.24
C ALA A 84 20.83 5.18 7.80
N HIS A 85 21.64 4.33 7.19
CA HIS A 85 23.00 4.65 6.71
C HIS A 85 23.04 5.19 5.27
N LEU A 86 21.91 5.24 4.60
CA LEU A 86 21.76 5.77 3.24
C LEU A 86 21.06 7.13 3.26
N THR A 87 21.49 8.02 2.39
CA THR A 87 20.84 9.32 2.17
C THR A 87 19.42 9.17 1.64
N VAL A 88 18.64 10.24 1.62
CA VAL A 88 17.31 10.30 0.99
C VAL A 88 17.41 9.88 -0.49
N ARG A 89 18.37 10.44 -1.22
CA ARG A 89 18.65 10.10 -2.63
C ARG A 89 18.86 8.60 -2.83
N GLU A 90 19.69 8.00 -2.00
CA GLU A 90 19.99 6.58 -2.06
C GLU A 90 18.80 5.72 -1.65
N ASN A 91 18.06 6.09 -0.60
CA ASN A 91 16.85 5.40 -0.20
C ASN A 91 15.80 5.36 -1.32
N ILE A 92 15.56 6.47 -2.02
CA ILE A 92 14.67 6.50 -3.19
C ILE A 92 15.27 5.68 -4.33
N GLY A 93 16.56 5.81 -4.58
CA GLY A 93 17.28 5.11 -5.64
C GLY A 93 17.24 3.57 -5.54
N LEU A 94 17.12 3.03 -4.32
CA LEU A 94 16.91 1.59 -4.11
C LEU A 94 15.63 1.05 -4.79
N GLY A 95 14.63 1.89 -4.98
CA GLY A 95 13.43 1.52 -5.74
C GLY A 95 13.70 1.26 -7.23
N LEU A 96 14.81 1.79 -7.77
CA LEU A 96 15.20 1.61 -9.17
C LEU A 96 16.30 0.55 -9.34
N HIS A 97 17.22 0.45 -8.37
CA HIS A 97 18.31 -0.51 -8.45
C HIS A 97 18.86 -0.86 -7.06
N PRO A 98 18.83 -2.13 -6.63
CA PRO A 98 19.23 -2.54 -5.28
C PRO A 98 20.71 -2.27 -4.95
N GLY A 99 21.58 -2.19 -5.92
CA GLY A 99 22.99 -1.86 -5.76
C GLY A 99 23.33 -0.39 -6.04
N LEU A 100 22.32 0.50 -6.15
CA LEU A 100 22.48 1.95 -6.41
C LEU A 100 23.31 2.32 -7.64
N LYS A 101 23.43 1.41 -8.61
CA LYS A 101 24.13 1.66 -9.89
C LYS A 101 23.17 2.35 -10.86
N LEU A 102 22.83 3.60 -10.55
CA LEU A 102 21.84 4.37 -11.29
C LEU A 102 22.42 5.01 -12.55
N THR A 103 21.70 4.88 -13.67
CA THR A 103 21.96 5.65 -14.89
C THR A 103 21.64 7.14 -14.69
N ALA A 104 22.06 7.99 -15.61
CA ALA A 104 21.72 9.42 -15.56
C ALA A 104 20.19 9.65 -15.55
N THR A 105 19.45 8.90 -16.36
CA THR A 105 17.96 8.95 -16.39
C THR A 105 17.36 8.54 -15.04
N GLN A 106 17.85 7.47 -14.43
CA GLN A 106 17.36 7.02 -13.12
C GLN A 106 17.67 8.02 -12.00
N LYS A 107 18.83 8.69 -12.03
CA LYS A 107 19.13 9.78 -11.08
C LYS A 107 18.13 10.92 -11.21
N LEU A 108 17.77 11.31 -12.44
CA LEU A 108 16.74 12.32 -12.67
C LEU A 108 15.36 11.87 -12.17
N GLN A 109 15.00 10.59 -12.35
CA GLN A 109 13.75 10.04 -11.80
C GLN A 109 13.71 10.13 -10.27
N VAL A 110 14.83 9.87 -9.58
CA VAL A 110 14.94 10.05 -8.12
C VAL A 110 14.68 11.49 -7.72
N GLU A 111 15.30 12.46 -8.41
CA GLU A 111 15.12 13.89 -8.13
C GLU A 111 13.68 14.35 -8.38
N GLN A 112 13.08 13.89 -9.48
CA GLN A 112 11.68 14.19 -9.80
C GLN A 112 10.73 13.60 -8.75
N ALA A 113 10.92 12.34 -8.34
CA ALA A 113 10.11 11.72 -7.30
C ALA A 113 10.25 12.45 -5.96
N ALA A 114 11.46 12.86 -5.59
CA ALA A 114 11.71 13.64 -4.37
C ALA A 114 10.99 15.01 -4.43
N ALA A 115 11.00 15.67 -5.58
CA ALA A 115 10.30 16.93 -5.79
C ALA A 115 8.77 16.75 -5.69
N GLN A 116 8.23 15.70 -6.29
CA GLN A 116 6.79 15.39 -6.28
C GLN A 116 6.24 15.17 -4.87
N VAL A 117 7.03 14.61 -3.97
CA VAL A 117 6.63 14.41 -2.56
C VAL A 117 7.17 15.50 -1.62
N GLY A 118 7.79 16.57 -2.14
CA GLY A 118 8.27 17.72 -1.37
C GLY A 118 9.44 17.40 -0.43
N VAL A 119 10.41 16.56 -0.86
CA VAL A 119 11.63 16.23 -0.11
C VAL A 119 12.92 16.50 -0.89
N ALA A 120 12.84 17.24 -2.00
CA ALA A 120 14.00 17.51 -2.86
C ALA A 120 15.15 18.23 -2.14
N GLU A 121 14.85 19.13 -1.20
CA GLU A 121 15.87 19.84 -0.41
C GLU A 121 16.61 18.96 0.61
N TYR A 122 16.13 17.72 0.84
CA TYR A 122 16.70 16.78 1.81
C TYR A 122 17.46 15.63 1.16
N LEU A 123 17.65 15.64 -0.16
CA LEU A 123 18.21 14.50 -0.93
C LEU A 123 19.53 13.97 -0.36
N ASP A 124 20.37 14.82 0.18
CA ASP A 124 21.69 14.45 0.70
C ASP A 124 21.72 14.26 2.23
N ARG A 125 20.54 14.30 2.90
CA ARG A 125 20.41 14.03 4.35
C ARG A 125 20.21 12.56 4.63
N LEU A 126 20.59 12.15 5.84
CA LEU A 126 20.26 10.82 6.39
C LEU A 126 18.86 10.82 7.03
N PRO A 127 18.18 9.67 7.09
CA PRO A 127 16.85 9.55 7.69
C PRO A 127 16.73 10.05 9.13
N GLU A 128 17.78 9.98 9.93
CA GLU A 128 17.80 10.48 11.32
C GLU A 128 17.60 12.00 11.42
N HIS A 129 17.94 12.74 10.36
CA HIS A 129 17.77 14.18 10.29
C HIS A 129 16.42 14.61 9.69
N LEU A 130 15.47 13.68 9.53
CA LEU A 130 14.15 13.92 8.97
C LEU A 130 13.06 13.78 10.03
N SER A 131 11.98 14.57 9.89
CA SER A 131 10.74 14.35 10.64
C SER A 131 10.04 13.03 10.23
N GLY A 132 9.08 12.57 11.04
CA GLY A 132 8.27 11.38 10.70
C GLY A 132 7.59 11.50 9.32
N GLY A 133 6.92 12.63 9.08
CA GLY A 133 6.27 12.88 7.79
C GLY A 133 7.25 13.00 6.61
N GLN A 134 8.47 13.54 6.82
CA GLN A 134 9.51 13.55 5.79
C GLN A 134 9.98 12.13 5.46
N ARG A 135 10.22 11.28 6.49
CA ARG A 135 10.57 9.87 6.28
C ARG A 135 9.49 9.12 5.52
N GLN A 136 8.22 9.35 5.86
CA GLN A 136 7.09 8.74 5.16
C GLN A 136 7.05 9.13 3.68
N ARG A 137 7.26 10.40 3.35
CA ARG A 137 7.34 10.89 1.96
C ARG A 137 8.52 10.31 1.19
N VAL A 138 9.68 10.13 1.82
CA VAL A 138 10.83 9.43 1.20
C VAL A 138 10.48 7.98 0.87
N ALA A 139 9.80 7.27 1.77
CA ALA A 139 9.35 5.90 1.54
C ALA A 139 8.31 5.81 0.42
N LEU A 140 7.38 6.78 0.33
CA LEU A 140 6.45 6.91 -0.79
C LEU A 140 7.20 7.13 -2.11
N ALA A 141 8.16 8.06 -2.16
CA ALA A 141 8.96 8.31 -3.36
C ALA A 141 9.71 7.04 -3.81
N ARG A 142 10.27 6.26 -2.87
CA ARG A 142 10.89 4.98 -3.17
C ARG A 142 9.91 3.97 -3.78
N CYS A 143 8.66 3.97 -3.34
CA CYS A 143 7.61 3.14 -3.95
C CYS A 143 7.27 3.62 -5.37
N PHE A 144 7.10 4.94 -5.58
CA PHE A 144 6.65 5.53 -6.83
C PHE A 144 7.66 5.45 -7.99
N VAL A 145 8.96 5.36 -7.71
CA VAL A 145 9.99 5.19 -8.76
C VAL A 145 10.05 3.76 -9.29
N GLN A 146 9.47 2.77 -8.59
CA GLN A 146 9.49 1.39 -9.03
C GLN A 146 8.62 1.19 -10.28
N PRO A 147 9.07 0.37 -11.25
CA PRO A 147 8.34 0.13 -12.50
C PRO A 147 7.31 -0.99 -12.33
N HIS A 148 6.46 -0.90 -11.30
CA HIS A 148 5.46 -1.93 -10.98
C HIS A 148 4.05 -1.36 -11.08
N ASP A 149 3.12 -2.19 -11.57
CA ASP A 149 1.72 -1.82 -11.81
C ASP A 149 0.82 -2.07 -10.58
N ILE A 150 1.39 -2.56 -9.48
CA ILE A 150 0.67 -2.78 -8.22
C ILE A 150 1.42 -2.11 -7.08
N TRP A 151 0.70 -1.28 -6.29
CA TRP A 151 1.21 -0.69 -5.07
C TRP A 151 0.46 -1.23 -3.86
N LEU A 152 1.21 -1.71 -2.87
CA LEU A 152 0.73 -2.11 -1.56
C LEU A 152 1.15 -1.03 -0.56
N LEU A 153 0.19 -0.28 -0.04
CA LEU A 153 0.44 0.87 0.83
C LEU A 153 -0.13 0.59 2.23
N ASP A 154 0.73 0.40 3.22
CA ASP A 154 0.31 0.17 4.61
C ASP A 154 0.35 1.49 5.39
N GLU A 155 -0.82 2.07 5.65
CA GLU A 155 -1.03 3.37 6.32
C GLU A 155 -0.15 4.51 5.77
N PRO A 156 -0.21 4.79 4.45
CA PRO A 156 0.76 5.62 3.75
C PRO A 156 0.79 7.09 4.18
N PHE A 157 -0.22 7.55 4.93
CA PHE A 157 -0.39 8.97 5.27
C PHE A 157 -0.56 9.23 6.77
N SER A 158 -0.34 8.23 7.64
CA SER A 158 -0.61 8.31 9.08
C SER A 158 0.24 9.36 9.82
N ALA A 159 1.47 9.64 9.35
CA ALA A 159 2.38 10.60 9.96
C ALA A 159 2.34 12.00 9.31
N LEU A 160 1.39 12.27 8.40
CA LEU A 160 1.26 13.55 7.71
C LEU A 160 0.23 14.44 8.40
N ASP A 161 0.49 15.76 8.39
CA ASP A 161 -0.51 16.75 8.77
C ASP A 161 -1.68 16.76 7.75
N PRO A 162 -2.87 17.30 8.13
CA PRO A 162 -4.07 17.21 7.29
C PRO A 162 -3.91 17.78 5.88
N LEU A 163 -3.25 18.93 5.73
CA LEU A 163 -3.08 19.58 4.43
C LEU A 163 -2.19 18.74 3.51
N LEU A 164 -1.04 18.32 4.02
CA LEU A 164 -0.10 17.50 3.27
C LEU A 164 -0.67 16.10 2.95
N ARG A 165 -1.52 15.56 3.84
CA ARG A 165 -2.26 14.32 3.59
C ARG A 165 -3.17 14.46 2.38
N GLU A 166 -3.98 15.50 2.27
CA GLU A 166 -4.84 15.76 1.11
C GLU A 166 -4.05 15.91 -0.18
N GLU A 167 -2.93 16.62 -0.14
CA GLU A 167 -2.03 16.76 -1.29
C GLU A 167 -1.50 15.39 -1.75
N MET A 168 -1.05 14.55 -0.82
CA MET A 168 -0.50 13.23 -1.13
C MET A 168 -1.58 12.25 -1.60
N LEU A 169 -2.79 12.28 -1.03
CA LEU A 169 -3.93 11.51 -1.52
C LEU A 169 -4.24 11.86 -2.98
N SER A 170 -4.37 13.15 -3.28
CA SER A 170 -4.61 13.65 -4.63
C SER A 170 -3.50 13.27 -5.60
N PHE A 171 -2.24 13.34 -5.14
CA PHE A 171 -1.07 12.94 -5.91
C PHE A 171 -1.08 11.45 -6.25
N VAL A 172 -1.32 10.57 -5.26
CA VAL A 172 -1.40 9.11 -5.46
C VAL A 172 -2.54 8.77 -6.42
N LYS A 173 -3.74 9.36 -6.24
CA LYS A 173 -4.89 9.16 -7.12
C LYS A 173 -4.55 9.50 -8.58
N ARG A 174 -3.96 10.68 -8.81
CA ARG A 174 -3.56 11.13 -10.15
C ARG A 174 -2.51 10.20 -10.76
N LEU A 175 -1.44 9.87 -10.01
CA LEU A 175 -0.35 9.06 -10.51
C LEU A 175 -0.80 7.61 -10.80
N ALA A 176 -1.68 7.05 -9.98
CA ALA A 176 -2.28 5.75 -10.21
C ALA A 176 -3.12 5.74 -11.51
N ALA A 177 -3.93 6.78 -11.74
CA ALA A 177 -4.72 6.93 -12.95
C ALA A 177 -3.84 7.12 -14.20
N GLU A 178 -2.81 7.99 -14.14
CA GLU A 178 -1.90 8.25 -15.24
C GLU A 178 -1.12 7.01 -15.70
N ARG A 179 -0.75 6.14 -14.76
CA ARG A 179 0.05 4.93 -15.01
C ARG A 179 -0.77 3.65 -15.03
N ASN A 180 -2.10 3.73 -14.82
CA ASN A 180 -3.02 2.60 -14.71
C ASN A 180 -2.59 1.58 -13.63
N ILE A 181 -2.16 2.09 -12.46
CA ILE A 181 -1.65 1.32 -11.34
C ILE A 181 -2.80 0.87 -10.46
N THR A 182 -2.81 -0.40 -10.08
CA THR A 182 -3.70 -0.95 -9.04
C THR A 182 -3.10 -0.67 -7.66
N VAL A 183 -3.89 -0.09 -6.75
CA VAL A 183 -3.44 0.26 -5.41
C VAL A 183 -4.26 -0.50 -4.37
N LEU A 184 -3.58 -1.23 -3.47
CA LEU A 184 -4.16 -1.71 -2.22
C LEU A 184 -3.65 -0.83 -1.08
N MET A 185 -4.53 -0.06 -0.47
CA MET A 185 -4.17 0.88 0.59
C MET A 185 -4.85 0.50 1.90
N VAL A 186 -4.06 0.10 2.89
CA VAL A 186 -4.57 -0.02 4.27
C VAL A 186 -4.75 1.38 4.83
N THR A 187 -5.94 1.67 5.31
CA THR A 187 -6.24 2.90 6.06
C THR A 187 -7.34 2.65 7.09
N HIS A 188 -7.26 3.35 8.21
CA HIS A 188 -8.32 3.41 9.22
C HIS A 188 -9.12 4.72 9.13
N HIS A 189 -8.74 5.63 8.22
CA HIS A 189 -9.43 6.89 7.99
C HIS A 189 -10.46 6.77 6.87
N LEU A 190 -11.74 6.89 7.20
CA LEU A 190 -12.84 6.85 6.21
C LEU A 190 -12.71 7.95 5.16
N GLY A 191 -12.26 9.16 5.56
CA GLY A 191 -12.04 10.28 4.67
C GLY A 191 -11.00 9.97 3.58
N ASP A 192 -9.88 9.34 3.94
CA ASP A 192 -8.85 8.93 2.98
C ASP A 192 -9.41 7.94 1.95
N ALA A 193 -10.11 6.90 2.45
CA ALA A 193 -10.72 5.90 1.60
C ALA A 193 -11.72 6.53 0.61
N ARG A 194 -12.68 7.33 1.11
CA ARG A 194 -13.70 8.00 0.29
C ARG A 194 -13.11 9.00 -0.72
N SER A 195 -11.93 9.58 -0.47
CA SER A 195 -11.32 10.58 -1.34
C SER A 195 -10.66 9.99 -2.59
N ILE A 196 -10.02 8.82 -2.47
CA ILE A 196 -9.22 8.27 -3.58
C ILE A 196 -9.66 6.89 -4.06
N ALA A 197 -10.24 6.05 -3.21
CA ALA A 197 -10.61 4.68 -3.59
C ALA A 197 -11.89 4.64 -4.44
N ASN A 198 -11.98 3.66 -5.33
CA ASN A 198 -13.20 3.30 -6.06
C ASN A 198 -13.85 2.04 -5.48
N LYS A 199 -13.07 1.23 -4.76
CA LYS A 199 -13.54 0.04 -4.04
C LYS A 199 -13.02 0.00 -2.62
N PHE A 200 -13.67 -0.79 -1.77
CA PHE A 200 -13.13 -1.14 -0.47
C PHE A 200 -13.25 -2.65 -0.21
N VAL A 201 -12.35 -3.14 0.63
CA VAL A 201 -12.38 -4.48 1.21
C VAL A 201 -12.39 -4.33 2.71
N PHE A 202 -13.43 -4.83 3.37
CA PHE A 202 -13.55 -4.80 4.82
C PHE A 202 -13.14 -6.15 5.41
N VAL A 203 -12.08 -6.12 6.19
CA VAL A 203 -11.51 -7.30 6.89
C VAL A 203 -11.85 -7.24 8.36
N ALA A 204 -12.52 -8.27 8.87
CA ALA A 204 -12.77 -8.45 10.29
C ALA A 204 -12.81 -9.93 10.64
N LEU A 205 -12.54 -10.28 11.89
CA LEU A 205 -12.56 -11.67 12.36
C LEU A 205 -11.67 -12.62 11.51
N GLY A 206 -10.53 -12.11 11.04
CA GLY A 206 -9.58 -12.87 10.22
C GLY A 206 -10.03 -13.16 8.78
N LYS A 207 -11.07 -12.50 8.27
CA LYS A 207 -11.58 -12.75 6.91
C LYS A 207 -12.11 -11.50 6.22
N VAL A 208 -12.17 -11.54 4.90
CA VAL A 208 -12.91 -10.56 4.10
C VAL A 208 -14.40 -10.77 4.34
N LEU A 209 -15.07 -9.74 4.89
CA LEU A 209 -16.52 -9.74 5.13
C LEU A 209 -17.30 -9.02 4.04
N VAL A 210 -16.71 -7.99 3.44
CA VAL A 210 -17.32 -7.18 2.38
C VAL A 210 -16.24 -6.80 1.38
N GLU A 211 -16.57 -6.89 0.11
CA GLU A 211 -15.89 -6.30 -1.03
C GLU A 211 -16.94 -5.58 -1.87
N ASP A 212 -16.82 -4.25 -2.02
CA ASP A 212 -17.84 -3.48 -2.74
C ASP A 212 -17.28 -2.11 -3.22
N SER A 213 -18.11 -1.37 -3.95
CA SER A 213 -17.84 0.02 -4.33
C SER A 213 -17.72 0.91 -3.10
N ILE A 214 -16.83 1.90 -3.16
CA ILE A 214 -16.64 2.87 -2.09
C ILE A 214 -17.91 3.64 -1.74
N GLU A 215 -18.87 3.75 -2.67
CA GLU A 215 -20.12 4.48 -2.49
C GLU A 215 -21.03 3.86 -1.43
N VAL A 216 -20.94 2.54 -1.20
CA VAL A 216 -21.73 1.84 -0.18
C VAL A 216 -21.03 1.74 1.17
N LEU A 217 -19.86 2.36 1.32
CA LEU A 217 -19.16 2.48 2.60
C LEU A 217 -19.88 3.50 3.52
N THR A 218 -20.98 3.07 4.12
CA THR A 218 -21.86 3.90 4.95
C THR A 218 -22.20 3.25 6.28
N ALA A 219 -22.67 4.06 7.23
CA ALA A 219 -23.13 3.60 8.54
C ALA A 219 -24.39 2.73 8.48
N GLU A 220 -25.14 2.77 7.37
CA GLU A 220 -26.36 2.01 7.12
C GLU A 220 -26.11 0.68 6.39
N HIS A 221 -24.84 0.31 6.17
CA HIS A 221 -24.51 -0.93 5.48
C HIS A 221 -25.09 -2.16 6.22
N PRO A 222 -25.66 -3.16 5.49
CA PRO A 222 -26.34 -4.30 6.11
C PRO A 222 -25.41 -5.21 6.93
N GLN A 223 -24.10 -5.22 6.64
CA GLN A 223 -23.11 -5.92 7.44
C GLN A 223 -22.86 -5.18 8.74
N SER A 224 -23.19 -5.81 9.89
CA SER A 224 -23.19 -5.18 11.21
C SER A 224 -21.81 -4.68 11.65
N GLU A 225 -20.77 -5.47 11.41
CA GLU A 225 -19.38 -5.13 11.76
C GLU A 225 -18.88 -3.92 10.97
N LEU A 226 -19.22 -3.83 9.68
CA LEU A 226 -18.89 -2.67 8.85
C LEU A 226 -19.66 -1.44 9.30
N SER A 227 -20.97 -1.55 9.52
CA SER A 227 -21.80 -0.45 10.03
C SER A 227 -21.25 0.10 11.36
N ALA A 228 -20.88 -0.78 12.29
CA ALA A 228 -20.29 -0.37 13.57
C ALA A 228 -18.93 0.32 13.38
N PHE A 229 -18.09 -0.19 12.48
CA PHE A 229 -16.80 0.38 12.16
C PHE A 229 -16.91 1.79 11.56
N VAL A 230 -17.84 1.98 10.61
CA VAL A 230 -18.09 3.30 9.99
C VAL A 230 -18.61 4.29 11.03
N LYS A 231 -19.61 3.92 11.86
CA LYS A 231 -20.13 4.79 12.94
C LYS A 231 -19.09 5.23 13.95
N ALA A 232 -18.09 4.38 14.21
CA ALA A 232 -17.01 4.71 15.14
C ALA A 232 -15.96 5.64 14.51
N GLY A 233 -15.88 5.72 13.17
CA GLY A 233 -14.91 6.52 12.43
C GLY A 233 -15.46 7.86 11.91
N GLU A 234 -16.76 8.12 12.02
CA GLU A 234 -17.46 9.39 11.74
C GLU A 234 -17.48 10.29 12.97
#